data_7be26ec43260d962597d60cb59463d63
#
_entry.id   7be26ec43260d962597d60cb59463d63
#
_cell.length_a   1.000
_cell.length_b   1.000
_cell.length_c   1.000
_cell.angle_alpha   90.00
_cell.angle_beta   90.00
_cell.angle_gamma   90.00
#
_symmetry.space_group_name_H-M   'P 1'
#
loop_
_entity.id
_entity.type
_entity.pdbx_description
1 polymer ?
#
loop_
_entity_poly.entity_id
_entity_poly.type
_entity_poly.pdbx_seq_one_letter_code
_entity_poly.pdbx_strand_id
1 'polypeptide(L)'
;MTFSIVATDGTAAGVAVASKFLAVGSVVPEARLGSDGGRSFVVGAAATQASAKWSYKVDAVRLLAEGRDAADIVQHVTAADPEREHRQLGVVGVDSQASFTGRDCLDWAGGRSGADDTGRYAIQGNILVGEQVVAEMERAWREGAGMPFEHRLVTALLAGDAAGGDARGRQSAALVVVAAGEGYDASGVRADLRIDDHPQAPQELARLLDLSDLYFGAPQDVEPLDGELAEEVGARLARLGYEGSLVDALDTWAGTENYEMRLTDEGIDARVLRALREATPD
;
A
#
# COMPACT_ATOMS: atom_id res chain seq x y z
N MET A 1 16.63 -2.48 -11.39
CA MET A 1 16.86 -2.26 -9.97
C MET A 1 15.54 -1.98 -9.29
N THR A 2 15.32 -2.52 -8.10
CA THR A 2 14.01 -2.43 -7.44
C THR A 2 14.17 -2.88 -6.00
N PHE A 3 13.45 -2.28 -5.08
CA PHE A 3 13.25 -2.83 -3.74
C PHE A 3 11.76 -2.84 -3.41
N SER A 4 11.33 -3.87 -2.70
CA SER A 4 9.93 -4.10 -2.38
C SER A 4 9.75 -4.84 -1.06
N ILE A 5 8.60 -4.64 -0.46
CA ILE A 5 8.07 -5.44 0.65
C ILE A 5 6.73 -6.04 0.22
N VAL A 6 6.61 -7.34 0.44
CA VAL A 6 5.35 -8.10 0.35
C VAL A 6 4.96 -8.46 1.76
N ALA A 7 3.71 -8.26 2.16
CA ALA A 7 3.29 -8.59 3.52
C ALA A 7 1.81 -8.97 3.63
N THR A 8 1.46 -9.56 4.77
CA THR A 8 0.08 -9.76 5.25
C THR A 8 0.02 -9.64 6.77
N ASP A 9 -1.10 -9.14 7.29
CA ASP A 9 -1.47 -9.19 8.70
C ASP A 9 -2.55 -10.25 8.99
N GLY A 10 -2.91 -11.06 7.97
CA GLY A 10 -3.97 -12.06 8.00
C GLY A 10 -5.34 -11.52 7.58
N THR A 11 -5.58 -10.20 7.66
CA THR A 11 -6.83 -9.53 7.22
C THR A 11 -6.67 -8.80 5.90
N ALA A 12 -5.46 -8.35 5.62
CA ALA A 12 -5.05 -7.73 4.37
C ALA A 12 -3.76 -8.38 3.83
N ALA A 13 -3.51 -8.26 2.53
CA ALA A 13 -2.24 -8.59 1.91
C ALA A 13 -1.87 -7.53 0.87
N GLY A 14 -0.57 -7.25 0.73
CA GLY A 14 -0.15 -6.21 -0.18
C GLY A 14 1.33 -6.16 -0.49
N VAL A 15 1.68 -5.24 -1.38
CA VAL A 15 3.04 -4.98 -1.85
C VAL A 15 3.27 -3.48 -1.94
N ALA A 16 4.37 -3.02 -1.35
CA ALA A 16 4.94 -1.70 -1.66
C ALA A 16 6.26 -1.88 -2.40
N VAL A 17 6.48 -1.08 -3.45
CA VAL A 17 7.66 -1.20 -4.32
C VAL A 17 8.14 0.17 -4.81
N ALA A 18 9.46 0.34 -4.94
CA ALA A 18 10.07 1.50 -5.59
C ALA A 18 11.24 1.08 -6.49
N SER A 19 11.49 1.87 -7.55
CA SER A 19 12.47 1.52 -8.58
C SER A 19 12.92 2.73 -9.40
N LYS A 20 14.15 2.65 -9.93
CA LYS A 20 14.57 3.45 -11.10
C LYS A 20 14.15 2.74 -12.38
N PHE A 21 12.86 2.59 -12.55
CA PHE A 21 12.19 1.93 -13.68
C PHE A 21 10.83 2.60 -13.91
N LEU A 22 10.41 2.81 -15.13
CA LEU A 22 9.12 3.43 -15.45
C LEU A 22 7.96 2.49 -15.03
N ALA A 23 6.96 3.03 -14.35
CA ALA A 23 5.71 2.35 -14.01
C ALA A 23 5.91 0.97 -13.33
N VAL A 24 6.77 0.90 -12.30
CA VAL A 24 7.10 -0.35 -11.58
C VAL A 24 5.86 -1.08 -11.06
N GLY A 25 4.82 -0.34 -10.71
CA GLY A 25 3.54 -0.90 -10.23
C GLY A 25 2.81 -1.76 -11.24
N SER A 26 3.06 -1.59 -12.54
CA SER A 26 2.46 -2.43 -13.58
C SER A 26 3.14 -3.80 -13.71
N VAL A 27 4.37 -3.95 -13.21
CA VAL A 27 5.19 -5.14 -13.42
C VAL A 27 5.35 -5.98 -12.16
N VAL A 28 5.70 -5.33 -11.03
CA VAL A 28 6.21 -6.01 -9.84
C VAL A 28 5.11 -6.60 -8.96
N PRO A 29 4.12 -5.85 -8.46
CA PRO A 29 3.19 -6.32 -7.43
C PRO A 29 2.10 -7.23 -7.98
N GLU A 30 1.64 -8.13 -7.11
CA GLU A 30 0.39 -8.89 -7.25
C GLU A 30 -0.16 -9.16 -5.85
N ALA A 31 -1.45 -8.95 -5.62
CA ALA A 31 -2.15 -9.32 -4.39
C ALA A 31 -3.48 -9.95 -4.72
N ARG A 32 -3.95 -10.93 -3.93
CA ARG A 32 -5.11 -11.72 -4.30
C ARG A 32 -6.03 -12.04 -3.13
N LEU A 33 -7.32 -11.90 -3.42
CA LEU A 33 -8.40 -12.49 -2.63
C LEU A 33 -8.84 -13.82 -3.24
N GLY A 34 -9.23 -14.75 -2.39
CA GLY A 34 -9.98 -15.94 -2.73
C GLY A 34 -11.47 -15.75 -2.50
N SER A 35 -12.29 -16.68 -2.99
CA SER A 35 -13.72 -16.74 -2.70
C SER A 35 -14.15 -18.18 -2.46
N ASP A 36 -14.91 -18.39 -1.39
CA ASP A 36 -15.56 -19.68 -1.10
C ASP A 36 -16.99 -19.42 -0.64
N GLY A 37 -17.95 -20.06 -1.30
CA GLY A 37 -19.37 -19.90 -1.00
C GLY A 37 -19.90 -18.46 -1.05
N GLY A 38 -19.26 -17.58 -1.85
CA GLY A 38 -19.59 -16.14 -1.94
C GLY A 38 -18.94 -15.30 -0.85
N ARG A 39 -18.10 -15.87 0.02
CA ARG A 39 -17.34 -15.15 1.04
C ARG A 39 -15.89 -14.95 0.55
N SER A 40 -15.46 -13.71 0.48
CA SER A 40 -14.07 -13.39 0.14
C SER A 40 -13.14 -13.57 1.34
N PHE A 41 -11.88 -13.95 1.06
CA PHE A 41 -10.82 -14.08 2.06
C PHE A 41 -9.46 -13.72 1.45
N VAL A 42 -8.50 -13.33 2.30
CA VAL A 42 -7.14 -13.02 1.88
C VAL A 42 -6.38 -14.29 1.53
N VAL A 43 -5.81 -14.33 0.33
CA VAL A 43 -4.89 -15.40 -0.11
C VAL A 43 -3.45 -15.01 0.19
N GLY A 44 -3.03 -13.83 -0.21
CA GLY A 44 -1.68 -13.35 -0.05
C GLY A 44 -1.23 -12.44 -1.19
N ALA A 45 0.08 -12.21 -1.27
CA ALA A 45 0.68 -11.33 -2.26
C ALA A 45 2.03 -11.86 -2.74
N ALA A 46 2.51 -11.34 -3.88
CA ALA A 46 3.80 -11.64 -4.46
C ALA A 46 4.40 -10.45 -5.19
N ALA A 47 5.73 -10.39 -5.25
CA ALA A 47 6.48 -9.39 -6.01
C ALA A 47 7.57 -10.05 -6.83
N THR A 48 7.53 -9.90 -8.16
CA THR A 48 8.59 -10.36 -9.08
C THR A 48 9.43 -9.18 -9.55
N GLN A 49 10.75 -9.28 -9.50
CA GLN A 49 11.63 -8.18 -9.85
C GLN A 49 13.03 -8.65 -10.32
N ALA A 50 14.01 -7.73 -10.47
CA ALA A 50 15.27 -7.91 -11.18
C ALA A 50 15.02 -8.10 -12.68
N SER A 51 15.40 -9.20 -13.29
CA SER A 51 14.88 -9.59 -14.61
C SER A 51 13.48 -10.18 -14.41
N ALA A 52 12.49 -9.30 -14.16
CA ALA A 52 11.16 -9.73 -13.75
C ALA A 52 10.51 -10.71 -14.74
N LYS A 53 9.94 -11.77 -14.22
CA LYS A 53 9.13 -12.72 -15.01
C LYS A 53 7.69 -12.65 -14.55
N TRP A 54 6.82 -12.13 -15.39
CA TRP A 54 5.41 -11.90 -15.10
C TRP A 54 4.69 -13.11 -14.50
N SER A 55 4.93 -14.31 -15.08
CA SER A 55 4.26 -15.52 -14.62
C SER A 55 4.58 -15.89 -13.18
N TYR A 56 5.73 -15.48 -12.64
CA TYR A 56 6.10 -15.79 -11.25
C TYR A 56 5.09 -15.27 -10.24
N LYS A 57 4.69 -14.00 -10.34
CA LYS A 57 3.73 -13.41 -9.40
C LYS A 57 2.34 -13.98 -9.57
N VAL A 58 1.90 -14.17 -10.82
CA VAL A 58 0.59 -14.73 -11.14
C VAL A 58 0.46 -16.19 -10.67
N ASP A 59 1.47 -16.99 -10.95
CA ASP A 59 1.53 -18.39 -10.50
C ASP A 59 1.65 -18.48 -8.97
N ALA A 60 2.43 -17.58 -8.34
CA ALA A 60 2.60 -17.57 -6.90
C ALA A 60 1.26 -17.35 -6.17
N VAL A 61 0.51 -16.31 -6.52
CA VAL A 61 -0.78 -16.06 -5.84
C VAL A 61 -1.85 -17.10 -6.20
N ARG A 62 -1.78 -17.74 -7.38
CA ARG A 62 -2.64 -18.87 -7.72
C ARG A 62 -2.32 -20.08 -6.85
N LEU A 63 -1.05 -20.41 -6.68
CA LEU A 63 -0.61 -21.56 -5.87
C LEU A 63 -0.85 -21.32 -4.36
N LEU A 64 -0.74 -20.07 -3.88
CA LEU A 64 -1.18 -19.71 -2.53
C LEU A 64 -2.67 -19.99 -2.34
N ALA A 65 -3.51 -19.64 -3.34
CA ALA A 65 -4.94 -19.93 -3.29
C ALA A 65 -5.27 -21.45 -3.28
N GLU A 66 -4.35 -22.28 -3.75
CA GLU A 66 -4.41 -23.75 -3.67
C GLU A 66 -3.89 -24.29 -2.31
N GLY A 67 -3.49 -23.40 -1.39
CA GLY A 67 -3.00 -23.76 -0.05
C GLY A 67 -1.54 -24.24 -0.01
N ARG A 68 -0.72 -23.92 -1.02
CA ARG A 68 0.69 -24.29 -1.04
C ARG A 68 1.54 -23.36 -0.20
N ASP A 69 2.58 -23.89 0.43
CA ASP A 69 3.58 -23.15 1.18
C ASP A 69 4.43 -22.22 0.28
N ALA A 70 4.77 -21.02 0.78
CA ALA A 70 5.48 -20.01 0.02
C ALA A 70 6.89 -20.47 -0.43
N ALA A 71 7.60 -21.25 0.38
CA ALA A 71 8.91 -21.77 0.00
C ALA A 71 8.80 -22.84 -1.11
N ASP A 72 7.80 -23.70 -1.04
CA ASP A 72 7.51 -24.68 -2.09
C ASP A 72 7.08 -23.98 -3.40
N ILE A 73 6.33 -22.89 -3.31
CA ILE A 73 5.92 -22.06 -4.46
C ILE A 73 7.16 -21.46 -5.13
N VAL A 74 8.03 -20.81 -4.35
CA VAL A 74 9.29 -20.24 -4.87
C VAL A 74 10.10 -21.30 -5.59
N GLN A 75 10.31 -22.46 -4.97
CA GLN A 75 11.03 -23.57 -5.60
C GLN A 75 10.35 -24.03 -6.90
N HIS A 76 9.02 -24.16 -6.88
CA HIS A 76 8.25 -24.65 -8.04
C HIS A 76 8.35 -23.70 -9.24
N VAL A 77 8.11 -22.38 -9.03
CA VAL A 77 8.06 -21.41 -10.15
C VAL A 77 9.46 -21.11 -10.70
N THR A 78 10.53 -21.29 -9.89
CA THR A 78 11.92 -21.05 -10.32
C THR A 78 12.57 -22.29 -10.94
N ALA A 79 12.16 -23.50 -10.59
CA ALA A 79 12.84 -24.76 -10.98
C ALA A 79 12.99 -24.95 -12.48
N ALA A 80 11.98 -24.58 -13.27
CA ALA A 80 11.97 -24.75 -14.72
C ALA A 80 12.46 -23.51 -15.51
N ASP A 81 12.94 -22.46 -14.81
CA ASP A 81 13.40 -21.24 -15.45
C ASP A 81 14.93 -21.24 -15.60
N PRO A 82 15.49 -21.33 -16.81
CA PRO A 82 16.94 -21.28 -17.03
C PRO A 82 17.56 -19.94 -16.61
N GLU A 83 16.75 -18.85 -16.58
CA GLU A 83 17.20 -17.49 -16.19
C GLU A 83 16.91 -17.17 -14.71
N ARG A 84 16.54 -18.16 -13.89
CA ARG A 84 16.17 -17.92 -12.48
C ARG A 84 17.21 -17.16 -11.68
N GLU A 85 18.46 -17.36 -12.01
CA GLU A 85 19.60 -16.73 -11.30
C GLU A 85 19.66 -15.20 -11.50
N HIS A 86 18.92 -14.65 -12.48
CA HIS A 86 18.77 -13.21 -12.70
C HIS A 86 17.47 -12.63 -12.10
N ARG A 87 16.70 -13.42 -11.35
CA ARG A 87 15.36 -13.03 -10.87
C ARG A 87 15.31 -12.89 -9.36
N GLN A 88 14.35 -12.06 -8.91
CA GLN A 88 13.93 -12.00 -7.51
C GLN A 88 12.44 -12.24 -7.39
N LEU A 89 12.03 -12.88 -6.31
CA LEU A 89 10.62 -13.16 -6.00
C LEU A 89 10.42 -13.12 -4.49
N GLY A 90 9.44 -12.32 -4.03
CA GLY A 90 8.87 -12.38 -2.69
C GLY A 90 7.48 -12.97 -2.76
N VAL A 91 7.15 -13.89 -1.86
CA VAL A 91 5.82 -14.53 -1.74
C VAL A 91 5.40 -14.54 -0.29
N VAL A 92 4.19 -14.08 0.01
CA VAL A 92 3.62 -14.09 1.35
C VAL A 92 2.17 -14.54 1.28
N GLY A 93 1.88 -15.66 1.91
CA GLY A 93 0.53 -16.14 2.21
C GLY A 93 0.18 -15.92 3.67
N VAL A 94 -1.07 -16.21 4.05
CA VAL A 94 -1.52 -16.05 5.45
C VAL A 94 -0.72 -16.90 6.44
N ASP A 95 -0.17 -18.04 6.02
CA ASP A 95 0.53 -19.00 6.89
C ASP A 95 2.03 -19.15 6.57
N SER A 96 2.50 -18.61 5.46
CA SER A 96 3.88 -18.81 5.01
C SER A 96 4.45 -17.59 4.27
N GLN A 97 5.79 -17.49 4.25
CA GLN A 97 6.50 -16.45 3.53
C GLN A 97 7.83 -16.98 3.00
N ALA A 98 8.27 -16.45 1.86
CA ALA A 98 9.58 -16.76 1.28
C ALA A 98 10.11 -15.60 0.42
N SER A 99 11.43 -15.44 0.37
CA SER A 99 12.14 -14.54 -0.53
C SER A 99 13.20 -15.33 -1.30
N PHE A 100 13.30 -15.07 -2.61
CA PHE A 100 14.29 -15.65 -3.49
C PHE A 100 15.08 -14.53 -4.18
N THR A 101 16.39 -14.65 -4.15
CA THR A 101 17.32 -13.80 -4.92
C THR A 101 18.28 -14.70 -5.68
N GLY A 102 18.21 -14.66 -7.01
CA GLY A 102 19.13 -15.39 -7.87
C GLY A 102 20.56 -14.83 -7.75
N ARG A 103 21.55 -15.69 -7.83
CA ARG A 103 22.96 -15.35 -7.59
C ARG A 103 23.57 -14.39 -8.63
N ASP A 104 22.97 -14.29 -9.81
CA ASP A 104 23.41 -13.42 -10.91
C ASP A 104 22.61 -12.11 -10.95
N CYS A 105 21.82 -11.81 -9.91
CA CYS A 105 21.24 -10.49 -9.70
C CYS A 105 22.34 -9.46 -9.45
N LEU A 106 22.22 -8.28 -10.06
CA LEU A 106 23.24 -7.23 -9.96
C LEU A 106 23.33 -6.66 -8.54
N ASP A 107 24.56 -6.50 -8.04
CA ASP A 107 24.89 -6.06 -6.68
C ASP A 107 24.54 -4.59 -6.37
N TRP A 108 24.23 -4.28 -5.12
CA TRP A 108 23.92 -5.22 -4.04
C TRP A 108 22.54 -5.83 -4.27
N ALA A 109 22.39 -7.15 -4.12
CA ALA A 109 21.12 -7.84 -4.21
C ALA A 109 20.95 -8.82 -3.05
N GLY A 110 19.74 -8.89 -2.49
CA GLY A 110 19.41 -9.78 -1.39
C GLY A 110 17.98 -9.61 -0.92
N GLY A 111 17.62 -10.37 0.11
CA GLY A 111 16.28 -10.31 0.69
C GLY A 111 16.24 -10.88 2.10
N ARG A 112 15.14 -10.58 2.81
CA ARG A 112 14.80 -11.10 4.14
C ARG A 112 13.33 -11.47 4.16
N SER A 113 13.00 -12.47 4.94
CA SER A 113 11.60 -12.80 5.21
C SER A 113 11.44 -13.18 6.67
N GLY A 114 10.26 -12.94 7.22
CA GLY A 114 9.99 -13.23 8.63
C GLY A 114 8.50 -13.17 8.94
N ALA A 115 8.19 -13.56 10.17
CA ALA A 115 6.86 -13.49 10.76
C ALA A 115 6.97 -13.12 12.23
N ASP A 116 5.96 -12.42 12.72
CA ASP A 116 5.72 -12.13 14.12
C ASP A 116 4.20 -12.16 14.40
N ASP A 117 3.80 -11.81 15.62
CA ASP A 117 2.39 -11.79 16.03
C ASP A 117 1.55 -10.74 15.25
N THR A 118 2.19 -9.85 14.51
CA THR A 118 1.54 -8.75 13.78
C THR A 118 1.53 -8.96 12.27
N GLY A 119 2.09 -10.05 11.76
CA GLY A 119 2.04 -10.39 10.35
C GLY A 119 3.29 -11.09 9.82
N ARG A 120 3.29 -11.28 8.51
CA ARG A 120 4.36 -11.91 7.73
C ARG A 120 4.84 -10.97 6.65
N TYR A 121 6.13 -11.07 6.30
CA TYR A 121 6.72 -10.25 5.26
C TYR A 121 7.81 -10.98 4.48
N ALA A 122 8.03 -10.54 3.25
CA ALA A 122 9.21 -10.81 2.43
C ALA A 122 9.68 -9.49 1.82
N ILE A 123 10.95 -9.16 2.04
CA ILE A 123 11.60 -7.94 1.57
C ILE A 123 12.74 -8.37 0.66
N GLN A 124 12.87 -7.74 -0.49
CA GLN A 124 13.92 -8.01 -1.45
C GLN A 124 14.30 -6.76 -2.23
N GLY A 125 15.56 -6.74 -2.69
CA GLY A 125 16.04 -5.68 -3.55
C GLY A 125 17.27 -6.10 -4.35
N ASN A 126 17.53 -5.39 -5.44
CA ASN A 126 18.67 -5.60 -6.33
C ASN A 126 19.22 -4.26 -6.80
N ILE A 127 20.56 -4.22 -7.10
CA ILE A 127 21.34 -3.02 -7.40
C ILE A 127 21.11 -1.91 -6.35
N LEU A 128 20.96 -2.24 -5.10
CA LEU A 128 20.82 -1.29 -3.99
C LEU A 128 22.18 -0.69 -3.64
N VAL A 129 22.14 0.43 -2.92
CA VAL A 129 23.38 1.01 -2.35
C VAL A 129 24.05 0.09 -1.33
N GLY A 130 23.33 -0.89 -0.78
CA GLY A 130 23.85 -1.90 0.15
C GLY A 130 22.75 -2.63 0.92
N GLU A 131 23.15 -3.57 1.78
CA GLU A 131 22.26 -4.38 2.63
C GLU A 131 21.42 -3.54 3.58
N GLN A 132 21.88 -2.36 3.99
CA GLN A 132 21.16 -1.49 4.91
C GLN A 132 19.78 -1.11 4.40
N VAL A 133 19.54 -1.08 3.09
CA VAL A 133 18.22 -0.80 2.51
C VAL A 133 17.20 -1.83 2.98
N VAL A 134 17.49 -3.11 2.81
CA VAL A 134 16.61 -4.21 3.23
C VAL A 134 16.52 -4.29 4.76
N ALA A 135 17.63 -4.04 5.47
CA ALA A 135 17.67 -4.04 6.93
C ALA A 135 16.77 -2.93 7.54
N GLU A 136 16.82 -1.71 7.00
CA GLU A 136 16.00 -0.60 7.48
C GLU A 136 14.53 -0.78 7.12
N MET A 137 14.21 -1.37 5.97
CA MET A 137 12.83 -1.78 5.63
C MET A 137 12.28 -2.78 6.66
N GLU A 138 13.06 -3.79 7.01
CA GLU A 138 12.67 -4.79 7.99
C GLU A 138 12.48 -4.16 9.39
N ARG A 139 13.40 -3.31 9.81
CA ARG A 139 13.30 -2.58 11.09
C ARG A 139 12.02 -1.75 11.14
N ALA A 140 11.77 -0.93 10.12
CA ALA A 140 10.59 -0.07 10.05
C ALA A 140 9.27 -0.89 10.01
N TRP A 141 9.24 -2.02 9.29
CA TRP A 141 8.10 -2.93 9.30
C TRP A 141 7.81 -3.45 10.71
N ARG A 142 8.82 -3.87 11.46
CA ARG A 142 8.64 -4.39 12.83
C ARG A 142 8.25 -3.31 13.83
N GLU A 143 8.87 -2.14 13.74
CA GLU A 143 8.55 -0.99 14.61
C GLU A 143 7.17 -0.40 14.31
N GLY A 144 6.67 -0.55 13.10
CA GLY A 144 5.34 -0.12 12.66
C GLY A 144 4.19 -1.03 13.10
N ALA A 145 4.40 -1.99 14.02
CA ALA A 145 3.33 -2.80 14.58
C ALA A 145 2.23 -1.90 15.20
N GLY A 146 0.98 -2.11 14.77
CA GLY A 146 -0.15 -1.27 15.20
C GLY A 146 -0.47 -0.08 14.29
N MET A 147 0.36 0.23 13.30
CA MET A 147 -0.03 1.15 12.21
C MET A 147 -1.08 0.51 11.30
N PRO A 148 -1.92 1.30 10.61
CA PRO A 148 -2.70 0.79 9.48
C PRO A 148 -1.80 0.07 8.48
N PHE A 149 -2.27 -1.04 7.94
CA PHE A 149 -1.44 -1.97 7.15
C PHE A 149 -0.75 -1.32 5.95
N GLU A 150 -1.45 -0.51 5.17
CA GLU A 150 -0.91 0.23 4.03
C GLU A 150 0.14 1.26 4.43
N HIS A 151 -0.07 1.96 5.55
CA HIS A 151 0.92 2.91 6.09
C HIS A 151 2.18 2.20 6.56
N ARG A 152 2.03 1.01 7.16
CA ARG A 152 3.17 0.18 7.57
C ARG A 152 4.02 -0.26 6.37
N LEU A 153 3.37 -0.66 5.26
CA LEU A 153 4.04 -1.00 4.00
C LEU A 153 4.81 0.19 3.42
N VAL A 154 4.16 1.37 3.33
CA VAL A 154 4.77 2.59 2.78
C VAL A 154 5.87 3.10 3.72
N THR A 155 5.71 3.04 5.05
CA THR A 155 6.74 3.40 6.02
C THR A 155 8.00 2.54 5.85
N ALA A 156 7.84 1.24 5.68
CA ALA A 156 8.95 0.34 5.39
C ALA A 156 9.63 0.70 4.06
N LEU A 157 8.86 1.02 3.01
CA LEU A 157 9.41 1.44 1.71
C LEU A 157 10.22 2.75 1.84
N LEU A 158 9.68 3.75 2.56
CA LEU A 158 10.36 5.02 2.82
C LEU A 158 11.64 4.86 3.63
N ALA A 159 11.68 3.93 4.60
CA ALA A 159 12.89 3.62 5.36
C ALA A 159 14.00 3.05 4.45
N GLY A 160 13.64 2.17 3.52
CA GLY A 160 14.57 1.67 2.51
C GLY A 160 15.07 2.77 1.58
N ASP A 161 14.18 3.66 1.14
CA ASP A 161 14.55 4.82 0.32
C ASP A 161 15.50 5.78 1.06
N ALA A 162 15.23 6.07 2.33
CA ALA A 162 16.07 6.90 3.19
C ALA A 162 17.46 6.26 3.46
N ALA A 163 17.55 4.94 3.50
CA ALA A 163 18.80 4.19 3.62
C ALA A 163 19.64 4.18 2.32
N GLY A 164 19.15 4.85 1.26
CA GLY A 164 19.81 5.04 0.00
C GLY A 164 19.13 4.35 -1.19
N GLY A 165 18.25 3.40 -0.97
CA GLY A 165 17.37 2.77 -1.96
C GLY A 165 18.12 2.21 -3.17
N ASP A 166 17.54 2.51 -4.31
CA ASP A 166 18.07 2.20 -5.65
C ASP A 166 19.33 3.04 -5.94
N ALA A 167 20.52 2.40 -6.16
CA ALA A 167 21.78 3.12 -6.39
C ALA A 167 21.77 4.02 -7.63
N ARG A 168 20.81 3.87 -8.56
CA ARG A 168 20.62 4.74 -9.75
C ARG A 168 19.70 5.94 -9.47
N GLY A 169 19.04 5.98 -8.32
CA GLY A 169 18.05 6.99 -7.96
C GLY A 169 16.61 6.48 -8.04
N ARG A 170 15.67 7.40 -8.07
CA ARG A 170 14.22 7.15 -8.01
C ARG A 170 13.57 7.38 -9.37
N GLN A 171 12.46 6.69 -9.68
CA GLN A 171 11.64 6.99 -10.85
C GLN A 171 10.18 6.65 -10.61
N SER A 172 9.85 5.47 -10.07
CA SER A 172 8.47 5.06 -9.83
C SER A 172 8.31 4.36 -8.49
N ALA A 173 7.09 4.33 -7.98
CA ALA A 173 6.70 3.59 -6.79
C ALA A 173 5.24 3.13 -6.89
N ALA A 174 4.86 2.09 -6.16
CA ALA A 174 3.48 1.62 -6.12
C ALA A 174 3.15 0.93 -4.81
N LEU A 175 1.87 0.96 -4.46
CA LEU A 175 1.25 0.23 -3.36
C LEU A 175 0.03 -0.50 -3.89
N VAL A 176 -0.05 -1.80 -3.66
CA VAL A 176 -1.25 -2.61 -3.91
C VAL A 176 -1.61 -3.32 -2.62
N VAL A 177 -2.85 -3.15 -2.16
CA VAL A 177 -3.39 -3.81 -0.96
C VAL A 177 -4.78 -4.35 -1.24
N VAL A 178 -5.01 -5.60 -0.86
CA VAL A 178 -6.33 -6.23 -0.90
C VAL A 178 -6.78 -6.64 0.50
N ALA A 179 -8.07 -6.44 0.80
CA ALA A 179 -8.73 -6.87 2.02
C ALA A 179 -10.18 -7.24 1.73
N ALA A 180 -10.67 -8.34 2.31
CA ALA A 180 -12.00 -8.86 2.00
C ALA A 180 -13.10 -7.92 2.49
N GLY A 181 -14.00 -7.51 1.59
CA GLY A 181 -15.13 -6.63 1.89
C GLY A 181 -14.78 -5.16 2.08
N GLU A 182 -13.53 -4.78 1.82
CA GLU A 182 -13.06 -3.39 1.90
C GLU A 182 -12.84 -2.77 0.51
N GLY A 183 -12.37 -1.51 0.49
CA GLY A 183 -12.17 -0.75 -0.73
C GLY A 183 -13.47 -0.16 -1.29
N TYR A 184 -13.34 0.62 -2.37
CA TYR A 184 -14.49 1.28 -3.00
C TYR A 184 -15.50 0.23 -3.48
N ASP A 185 -16.76 0.42 -3.08
CA ASP A 185 -17.87 -0.52 -3.38
C ASP A 185 -17.60 -1.97 -2.94
N ALA A 186 -16.89 -2.14 -1.81
CA ALA A 186 -16.50 -3.45 -1.28
C ALA A 186 -15.77 -4.34 -2.30
N SER A 187 -15.05 -3.72 -3.23
CA SER A 187 -14.32 -4.41 -4.31
C SER A 187 -13.25 -5.38 -3.83
N GLY A 188 -12.80 -5.24 -2.57
CA GLY A 188 -11.66 -5.96 -2.04
C GLY A 188 -10.31 -5.32 -2.39
N VAL A 189 -10.28 -4.28 -3.22
CA VAL A 189 -9.07 -3.48 -3.50
C VAL A 189 -9.07 -2.29 -2.55
N ARG A 190 -8.27 -2.38 -1.50
CA ARG A 190 -8.15 -1.35 -0.47
C ARG A 190 -7.23 -0.21 -0.89
N ALA A 191 -6.17 -0.54 -1.64
CA ALA A 191 -5.31 0.44 -2.30
C ALA A 191 -4.74 -0.12 -3.61
N ASP A 192 -4.72 0.68 -4.68
CA ASP A 192 -3.93 0.49 -5.90
C ASP A 192 -3.43 1.87 -6.32
N LEU A 193 -2.31 2.29 -5.71
CA LEU A 193 -1.72 3.61 -5.87
C LEU A 193 -0.41 3.50 -6.64
N ARG A 194 -0.22 4.34 -7.67
CA ARG A 194 0.93 4.27 -8.55
C ARG A 194 1.49 5.64 -8.86
N ILE A 195 2.79 5.76 -8.71
CA ILE A 195 3.59 6.87 -9.21
C ILE A 195 4.44 6.30 -10.34
N ASP A 196 4.08 6.55 -11.57
CA ASP A 196 4.69 5.92 -12.74
C ASP A 196 6.02 6.57 -13.13
N ASP A 197 6.17 7.88 -12.92
CA ASP A 197 7.41 8.63 -13.19
C ASP A 197 7.48 9.90 -12.33
N HIS A 198 8.35 9.92 -11.32
CA HIS A 198 8.59 11.08 -10.45
C HIS A 198 9.94 11.00 -9.75
N PRO A 199 10.71 12.11 -9.62
CA PRO A 199 12.01 12.12 -8.95
C PRO A 199 11.95 11.84 -7.44
N GLN A 200 10.79 11.93 -6.82
CA GLN A 200 10.51 11.61 -5.42
C GLN A 200 9.34 10.60 -5.31
N ALA A 201 9.35 9.57 -6.15
CA ALA A 201 8.24 8.64 -6.27
C ALA A 201 7.80 7.98 -4.94
N PRO A 202 8.70 7.54 -4.03
CA PRO A 202 8.27 7.00 -2.74
C PRO A 202 7.55 8.02 -1.85
N GLN A 203 7.99 9.29 -1.83
CA GLN A 203 7.37 10.37 -1.06
C GLN A 203 6.00 10.76 -1.66
N GLU A 204 5.91 10.80 -3.00
CA GLU A 204 4.64 11.03 -3.69
C GLU A 204 3.65 9.88 -3.47
N LEU A 205 4.12 8.64 -3.37
CA LEU A 205 3.27 7.52 -3.01
C LEU A 205 2.69 7.67 -1.60
N ALA A 206 3.49 8.11 -0.63
CA ALA A 206 3.01 8.40 0.72
C ALA A 206 1.95 9.53 0.71
N ARG A 207 2.19 10.61 -0.05
CA ARG A 207 1.21 11.70 -0.22
C ARG A 207 -0.10 11.20 -0.86
N LEU A 208 -0.02 10.29 -1.85
CA LEU A 208 -1.23 9.69 -2.43
C LEU A 208 -1.97 8.80 -1.43
N LEU A 209 -1.26 8.09 -0.56
CA LEU A 209 -1.89 7.29 0.49
C LEU A 209 -2.64 8.19 1.48
N ASP A 210 -2.04 9.30 1.91
CA ASP A 210 -2.71 10.28 2.78
C ASP A 210 -3.97 10.87 2.12
N LEU A 211 -3.95 11.12 0.81
CA LEU A 211 -5.12 11.56 0.04
C LEU A 211 -6.17 10.45 -0.08
N SER A 212 -5.74 9.22 -0.32
CA SER A 212 -6.65 8.06 -0.36
C SER A 212 -7.39 7.92 0.96
N ASP A 213 -6.68 8.06 2.08
CA ASP A 213 -7.29 8.05 3.41
C ASP A 213 -8.23 9.23 3.65
N LEU A 214 -7.91 10.39 3.10
CA LEU A 214 -8.79 11.55 3.21
C LEU A 214 -10.10 11.35 2.45
N TYR A 215 -10.03 10.81 1.23
CA TYR A 215 -11.20 10.68 0.35
C TYR A 215 -12.02 9.42 0.64
N PHE A 216 -11.37 8.30 0.96
CA PHE A 216 -12.02 6.98 1.04
C PHE A 216 -12.01 6.37 2.43
N GLY A 217 -11.39 7.04 3.42
CA GLY A 217 -11.37 6.57 4.80
C GLY A 217 -12.72 6.80 5.52
N ALA A 218 -12.99 6.00 6.54
CA ALA A 218 -14.13 6.22 7.42
C ALA A 218 -13.94 7.47 8.30
N PRO A 219 -15.03 8.07 8.82
CA PRO A 219 -14.96 9.19 9.76
C PRO A 219 -14.05 8.87 10.97
N GLN A 220 -13.24 9.85 11.37
CA GLN A 220 -12.32 9.74 12.52
C GLN A 220 -12.30 11.06 13.29
N ASP A 221 -12.08 10.97 14.61
CA ASP A 221 -11.98 12.15 15.48
C ASP A 221 -13.13 13.12 15.24
N VAL A 222 -14.38 12.58 15.24
CA VAL A 222 -15.60 13.34 14.94
C VAL A 222 -15.90 14.33 16.05
N GLU A 223 -16.05 15.60 15.70
CA GLU A 223 -16.46 16.67 16.60
C GLU A 223 -17.97 16.93 16.44
N PRO A 224 -18.75 17.01 17.54
CA PRO A 224 -20.16 17.35 17.46
C PRO A 224 -20.37 18.68 16.73
N LEU A 225 -21.25 18.69 15.72
CA LEU A 225 -21.51 19.88 14.91
C LEU A 225 -22.64 20.72 15.53
N ASP A 226 -22.34 21.38 16.66
CA ASP A 226 -23.25 22.24 17.38
C ASP A 226 -22.57 23.55 17.84
N GLY A 227 -23.38 24.47 18.44
CA GLY A 227 -22.87 25.71 19.01
C GLY A 227 -21.97 26.53 18.09
N GLU A 228 -20.82 26.95 18.60
CA GLU A 228 -19.85 27.79 17.88
C GLU A 228 -19.26 27.09 16.67
N LEU A 229 -19.05 25.76 16.73
CA LEU A 229 -18.52 25.00 15.61
C LEU A 229 -19.52 24.94 14.43
N ALA A 230 -20.82 24.76 14.72
CA ALA A 230 -21.87 24.81 13.69
C ALA A 230 -21.96 26.19 13.02
N GLU A 231 -21.82 27.28 13.79
CA GLU A 231 -21.79 28.65 13.27
C GLU A 231 -20.54 28.88 12.40
N GLU A 232 -19.35 28.42 12.84
CA GLU A 232 -18.11 28.48 12.06
C GLU A 232 -18.25 27.77 10.74
N VAL A 233 -18.65 26.49 10.76
CA VAL A 233 -18.79 25.66 9.55
C VAL A 233 -19.80 26.25 8.59
N GLY A 234 -20.96 26.71 9.07
CA GLY A 234 -21.97 27.35 8.25
C GLY A 234 -21.47 28.65 7.60
N ALA A 235 -20.74 29.49 8.34
CA ALA A 235 -20.15 30.70 7.79
C ALA A 235 -19.10 30.41 6.72
N ARG A 236 -18.28 29.37 6.90
CA ARG A 236 -17.26 28.96 5.91
C ARG A 236 -17.90 28.41 4.64
N LEU A 237 -18.92 27.54 4.77
CA LEU A 237 -19.67 27.02 3.62
C LEU A 237 -20.36 28.13 2.83
N ALA A 238 -20.98 29.12 3.51
CA ALA A 238 -21.59 30.27 2.87
C ALA A 238 -20.56 31.12 2.09
N ARG A 239 -19.33 31.27 2.60
CA ARG A 239 -18.22 31.96 1.88
C ARG A 239 -17.83 31.24 0.60
N LEU A 240 -17.97 29.91 0.54
CA LEU A 240 -17.75 29.08 -0.65
C LEU A 240 -18.98 29.05 -1.58
N GLY A 241 -20.09 29.67 -1.20
CA GLY A 241 -21.31 29.75 -2.00
C GLY A 241 -22.28 28.60 -1.80
N TYR A 242 -22.08 27.77 -0.75
CA TYR A 242 -23.03 26.71 -0.38
C TYR A 242 -24.09 27.25 0.56
N GLU A 243 -25.35 27.23 0.10
CA GLU A 243 -26.51 27.77 0.79
C GLU A 243 -27.47 26.63 1.21
N GLY A 244 -28.37 26.91 2.20
CA GLY A 244 -29.35 25.96 2.68
C GLY A 244 -29.21 25.66 4.18
N SER A 245 -29.70 24.51 4.62
CA SER A 245 -29.42 24.05 5.97
C SER A 245 -27.92 23.72 6.12
N LEU A 246 -27.41 23.75 7.36
CA LEU A 246 -26.00 23.41 7.61
C LEU A 246 -25.64 22.01 7.06
N VAL A 247 -26.52 21.04 7.24
CA VAL A 247 -26.35 19.66 6.77
C VAL A 247 -26.34 19.63 5.24
N ASP A 248 -27.32 20.25 4.57
CA ASP A 248 -27.40 20.25 3.09
C ASP A 248 -26.17 20.94 2.45
N ALA A 249 -25.72 22.04 3.05
CA ALA A 249 -24.55 22.78 2.57
C ALA A 249 -23.27 21.96 2.76
N LEU A 250 -23.12 21.28 3.91
CA LEU A 250 -21.96 20.42 4.19
C LEU A 250 -21.96 19.21 3.25
N ASP A 251 -23.09 18.53 3.08
CA ASP A 251 -23.23 17.38 2.17
C ASP A 251 -22.89 17.76 0.72
N THR A 252 -23.41 18.91 0.26
CA THR A 252 -23.14 19.39 -1.11
C THR A 252 -21.68 19.73 -1.32
N TRP A 253 -21.05 20.42 -0.35
CA TRP A 253 -19.62 20.73 -0.42
C TRP A 253 -18.76 19.48 -0.34
N ALA A 254 -19.06 18.59 0.62
CA ALA A 254 -18.30 17.34 0.79
C ALA A 254 -18.38 16.45 -0.45
N GLY A 255 -19.56 16.33 -1.08
CA GLY A 255 -19.71 15.60 -2.34
C GLY A 255 -18.99 16.26 -3.52
N THR A 256 -18.85 17.61 -3.52
CA THR A 256 -18.08 18.33 -4.55
C THR A 256 -16.57 18.08 -4.39
N GLU A 257 -16.10 17.97 -3.14
CA GLU A 257 -14.67 17.79 -2.81
C GLU A 257 -14.28 16.32 -2.61
N ASN A 258 -15.20 15.37 -2.82
CA ASN A 258 -15.04 13.93 -2.62
C ASN A 258 -14.79 13.53 -1.16
N TYR A 259 -15.44 14.20 -0.20
CA TYR A 259 -15.36 13.86 1.24
C TYR A 259 -16.61 13.11 1.73
N GLU A 260 -17.51 12.68 0.84
CA GLU A 260 -18.77 12.03 1.19
C GLU A 260 -18.61 10.78 2.06
N MET A 261 -17.49 10.05 1.90
CA MET A 261 -17.19 8.86 2.71
C MET A 261 -16.87 9.18 4.17
N ARG A 262 -16.60 10.46 4.49
CA ARG A 262 -16.29 10.95 5.84
C ARG A 262 -17.44 11.67 6.51
N LEU A 263 -18.59 11.75 5.85
CA LEU A 263 -19.79 12.31 6.45
C LEU A 263 -20.36 11.35 7.49
N THR A 264 -20.94 11.91 8.56
CA THR A 264 -21.56 11.18 9.66
C THR A 264 -22.61 12.04 10.32
N ASP A 265 -23.69 11.42 10.82
CA ASP A 265 -24.74 12.10 11.60
C ASP A 265 -24.27 12.53 13.00
N GLU A 266 -23.10 12.07 13.46
CA GLU A 266 -22.57 12.35 14.79
C GLU A 266 -21.85 13.70 14.88
N GLY A 267 -21.48 14.30 13.72
CA GLY A 267 -20.76 15.56 13.68
C GLY A 267 -19.95 15.77 12.42
N ILE A 268 -18.80 16.43 12.55
CA ILE A 268 -17.86 16.66 11.45
C ILE A 268 -16.52 15.94 11.70
N ASP A 269 -16.04 15.21 10.72
CA ASP A 269 -14.71 14.59 10.74
C ASP A 269 -13.61 15.67 10.81
N ALA A 270 -12.61 15.47 11.68
CA ALA A 270 -11.56 16.46 11.92
C ALA A 270 -10.73 16.78 10.66
N ARG A 271 -10.55 15.81 9.72
CA ARG A 271 -9.84 16.05 8.46
C ARG A 271 -10.69 16.87 7.49
N VAL A 272 -12.01 16.63 7.45
CA VAL A 272 -12.96 17.40 6.66
C VAL A 272 -13.06 18.85 7.18
N LEU A 273 -13.11 19.02 8.51
CA LEU A 273 -13.07 20.35 9.13
C LEU A 273 -11.80 21.11 8.80
N ARG A 274 -10.65 20.43 8.85
CA ARG A 274 -9.36 21.03 8.45
C ARG A 274 -9.38 21.45 6.98
N ALA A 275 -9.84 20.58 6.08
CA ALA A 275 -9.94 20.89 4.65
C ALA A 275 -10.85 22.11 4.40
N LEU A 276 -11.98 22.22 5.10
CA LEU A 276 -12.88 23.38 5.01
C LEU A 276 -12.20 24.68 5.51
N ARG A 277 -11.45 24.62 6.61
CA ARG A 277 -10.66 25.75 7.12
C ARG A 277 -9.59 26.18 6.15
N GLU A 278 -8.89 25.24 5.52
CA GLU A 278 -7.86 25.50 4.50
C GLU A 278 -8.44 26.11 3.22
N ALA A 279 -9.63 25.68 2.80
CA ALA A 279 -10.34 26.25 1.65
C ALA A 279 -10.87 27.68 1.92
N THR A 280 -10.98 28.06 3.19
CA THR A 280 -11.55 29.36 3.61
C THR A 280 -10.67 30.05 4.65
N PRO A 281 -9.41 30.43 4.30
CA PRO A 281 -8.54 31.15 5.24
C PRO A 281 -9.18 32.46 5.71
N ASP A 282 -8.86 32.86 6.94
CA ASP A 282 -9.42 34.07 7.60
C ASP A 282 -9.01 35.36 6.91
#